data_f5b82bbdb9762d6d4b212dc4cb7daef1
#
_entry.id   f5b82bbdb9762d6d4b212dc4cb7daef1
#
_cell.length_a   1.000
_cell.length_b   1.000
_cell.length_c   1.000
_cell.angle_alpha   90.00
_cell.angle_beta   90.00
_cell.angle_gamma   90.00
#
_symmetry.space_group_name_H-M   'P 1'
#
loop_
_entity.id
_entity.type
_entity.pdbx_description
1 polymer ?
#
loop_
_entity_poly.entity_id
_entity_poly.type
_entity_poly.pdbx_seq_one_letter_code
_entity_poly.pdbx_strand_id
1 'polypeptide(L)'
;MMTRDLEPITFSHVDLAHARAELSEFVILMAETTEKRLGFGWTATPDAPNSWKSLKIAWQQSLDTFEPLPIFDSASESVIFTSGEANIAYRFWHDVTHLERRRNFTNAHELDMAAFHLAEAEKHGLERGSLPWRLLHADAVGQTLHWAILHEFVADQRVFILNIIEFGMEAALLAEMARLGLLRPQVLPFGVDFTTAAVAPKPPTEFLP
;
A
#
# COMPACT_ATOMS: atom_id res chain seq x y z
N MET A 1 18.26 -15.62 2.37
CA MET A 1 17.42 -16.39 1.43
C MET A 1 16.19 -15.58 0.98
N MET A 2 16.29 -14.25 0.92
CA MET A 2 15.17 -13.33 0.64
C MET A 2 15.12 -12.75 -0.80
N THR A 3 16.07 -13.06 -1.65
CA THR A 3 16.22 -12.35 -2.93
C THR A 3 15.52 -12.99 -4.14
N ARG A 4 15.30 -14.32 -4.14
CA ARG A 4 14.68 -14.99 -5.30
C ARG A 4 13.19 -14.73 -5.48
N ASP A 5 12.47 -14.47 -4.39
CA ASP A 5 11.01 -14.28 -4.45
C ASP A 5 10.62 -12.91 -5.03
N LEU A 6 11.59 -12.01 -5.22
CA LEU A 6 11.43 -10.64 -5.66
C LEU A 6 12.07 -10.35 -7.03
N GLU A 7 12.58 -11.38 -7.71
CA GLU A 7 13.06 -11.22 -9.09
C GLU A 7 11.91 -10.75 -9.99
N PRO A 8 12.17 -9.83 -10.93
CA PRO A 8 11.18 -9.37 -11.88
C PRO A 8 10.49 -10.52 -12.62
N ILE A 9 9.19 -10.40 -12.81
CA ILE A 9 8.39 -11.38 -13.54
C ILE A 9 7.52 -10.70 -14.59
N THR A 10 7.20 -11.44 -15.65
CA THR A 10 6.19 -11.05 -16.63
C THR A 10 4.88 -11.78 -16.35
N PHE A 11 3.76 -11.12 -16.61
CA PHE A 11 2.42 -11.66 -16.40
C PHE A 11 1.46 -11.13 -17.48
N SER A 12 0.40 -11.86 -17.74
CA SER A 12 -0.66 -11.40 -18.65
C SER A 12 -1.65 -10.49 -17.92
N HIS A 13 -2.45 -9.74 -18.70
CA HIS A 13 -3.57 -8.98 -18.13
C HIS A 13 -4.59 -9.87 -17.39
N VAL A 14 -4.77 -11.10 -17.84
CA VAL A 14 -5.66 -12.07 -17.19
C VAL A 14 -5.09 -12.51 -15.84
N ASP A 15 -3.80 -12.83 -15.79
CA ASP A 15 -3.13 -13.19 -14.53
C ASP A 15 -3.19 -12.03 -13.52
N LEU A 16 -2.95 -10.81 -13.99
CA LEU A 16 -3.07 -9.62 -13.14
C LEU A 16 -4.48 -9.42 -12.60
N ALA A 17 -5.51 -9.61 -13.46
CA ALA A 17 -6.89 -9.46 -13.02
C ALA A 17 -7.26 -10.49 -11.95
N HIS A 18 -6.86 -11.76 -12.12
CA HIS A 18 -7.06 -12.81 -11.12
C HIS A 18 -6.30 -12.52 -9.83
N ALA A 19 -5.04 -12.15 -9.91
CA ALA A 19 -4.22 -11.85 -8.73
C ALA A 19 -4.77 -10.66 -7.93
N ARG A 20 -5.27 -9.62 -8.62
CA ARG A 20 -5.93 -8.48 -7.97
C ARG A 20 -7.23 -8.88 -7.28
N ALA A 21 -8.01 -9.77 -7.88
CA ALA A 21 -9.24 -10.28 -7.28
C ALA A 21 -8.93 -11.07 -6.01
N GLU A 22 -8.00 -12.03 -6.09
CA GLU A 22 -7.58 -12.86 -4.97
C GLU A 22 -7.02 -12.00 -3.81
N LEU A 23 -6.17 -11.02 -4.12
CA LEU A 23 -5.65 -10.09 -3.12
C LEU A 23 -6.77 -9.25 -2.48
N SER A 24 -7.74 -8.78 -3.27
CA SER A 24 -8.86 -7.99 -2.76
C SER A 24 -9.77 -8.81 -1.84
N GLU A 25 -10.07 -10.04 -2.20
CA GLU A 25 -10.81 -10.98 -1.36
C GLU A 25 -10.10 -11.22 -0.03
N PHE A 26 -8.78 -11.40 -0.06
CA PHE A 26 -7.98 -11.57 1.15
C PHE A 26 -8.05 -10.35 2.08
N VAL A 27 -7.84 -9.14 1.58
CA VAL A 27 -7.83 -7.94 2.45
C VAL A 27 -9.21 -7.63 3.00
N ILE A 28 -10.28 -7.88 2.23
CA ILE A 28 -11.66 -7.76 2.70
C ILE A 28 -11.92 -8.77 3.81
N LEU A 29 -11.52 -10.04 3.64
CA LEU A 29 -11.64 -11.08 4.67
C LEU A 29 -10.94 -10.67 5.97
N MET A 30 -9.73 -10.10 5.88
CA MET A 30 -8.98 -9.64 7.05
C MET A 30 -9.67 -8.47 7.75
N ALA A 31 -10.22 -7.51 6.98
CA ALA A 31 -10.99 -6.41 7.54
C ALA A 31 -12.27 -6.88 8.24
N GLU A 32 -13.06 -7.74 7.59
CA GLU A 32 -14.28 -8.30 8.17
C GLU A 32 -14.01 -9.16 9.43
N THR A 33 -12.92 -9.92 9.41
CA THR A 33 -12.49 -10.72 10.58
C THR A 33 -12.12 -9.79 11.74
N THR A 34 -11.44 -8.68 11.43
CA THR A 34 -11.08 -7.65 12.39
C THR A 34 -12.32 -6.95 12.96
N GLU A 35 -13.27 -6.56 12.11
CA GLU A 35 -14.57 -5.98 12.51
C GLU A 35 -15.34 -6.90 13.45
N LYS A 36 -15.50 -8.18 13.08
CA LYS A 36 -16.19 -9.18 13.92
C LYS A 36 -15.56 -9.32 15.29
N ARG A 37 -14.24 -9.28 15.35
CA ARG A 37 -13.46 -9.42 16.60
C ARG A 37 -13.58 -8.19 17.48
N LEU A 38 -13.63 -6.99 16.90
CA LEU A 38 -13.68 -5.72 17.62
C LEU A 38 -15.10 -5.32 18.02
N GLY A 39 -16.12 -5.77 17.28
CA GLY A 39 -17.50 -5.37 17.45
C GLY A 39 -17.85 -4.03 16.78
N PHE A 40 -16.91 -3.43 16.05
CA PHE A 40 -17.12 -2.24 15.21
C PHE A 40 -16.26 -2.36 13.95
N GLY A 41 -16.73 -1.74 12.86
CA GLY A 41 -16.06 -1.68 11.57
C GLY A 41 -15.39 -0.32 11.32
N TRP A 42 -15.51 0.16 10.09
CA TRP A 42 -14.91 1.42 9.66
C TRP A 42 -15.91 2.29 8.89
N THR A 43 -15.61 3.57 8.83
CA THR A 43 -16.29 4.52 7.96
C THR A 43 -15.29 5.27 7.10
N ALA A 44 -15.55 5.30 5.79
CA ALA A 44 -14.72 6.02 4.83
C ALA A 44 -14.97 7.53 4.95
N THR A 45 -13.91 8.33 5.11
CA THR A 45 -14.03 9.78 5.25
C THR A 45 -12.73 10.49 4.86
N PRO A 46 -12.80 11.71 4.26
CA PRO A 46 -11.62 12.52 4.02
C PRO A 46 -11.00 13.09 5.31
N ASP A 47 -11.79 13.16 6.40
CA ASP A 47 -11.37 13.71 7.70
C ASP A 47 -10.82 12.64 8.66
N ALA A 48 -10.29 11.55 8.13
CA ALA A 48 -9.73 10.47 8.94
C ALA A 48 -8.45 10.90 9.69
N PRO A 49 -8.08 10.17 10.76
CA PRO A 49 -6.83 10.40 11.47
C PRO A 49 -5.62 10.34 10.54
N ASN A 50 -4.76 11.35 10.57
CA ASN A 50 -3.57 11.45 9.73
C ASN A 50 -2.24 11.37 10.51
N SER A 51 -2.32 11.06 11.79
CA SER A 51 -1.16 10.91 12.67
C SER A 51 -1.36 9.79 13.68
N TRP A 52 -0.27 9.23 14.18
CA TRP A 52 -0.32 8.23 15.24
C TRP A 52 -1.08 8.69 16.47
N LYS A 53 -0.97 9.97 16.81
CA LYS A 53 -1.70 10.54 17.96
C LYS A 53 -3.21 10.57 17.69
N SER A 54 -3.63 11.10 16.55
CA SER A 54 -5.05 11.19 16.18
C SER A 54 -5.68 9.81 15.99
N LEU A 55 -4.95 8.86 15.39
CA LEU A 55 -5.41 7.49 15.24
C LEU A 55 -5.67 6.81 16.59
N LYS A 56 -4.79 6.98 17.57
CA LYS A 56 -5.01 6.44 18.93
C LYS A 56 -6.23 7.05 19.63
N ILE A 57 -6.51 8.32 19.39
CA ILE A 57 -7.71 8.98 19.95
C ILE A 57 -8.98 8.39 19.31
N ALA A 58 -9.03 8.32 17.98
CA ALA A 58 -10.16 7.73 17.27
C ALA A 58 -10.38 6.25 17.66
N TRP A 59 -9.29 5.49 17.78
CA TRP A 59 -9.32 4.11 18.26
C TRP A 59 -9.94 3.97 19.64
N GLN A 60 -9.52 4.80 20.62
CA GLN A 60 -10.09 4.77 21.96
C GLN A 60 -11.58 5.11 21.94
N GLN A 61 -11.98 6.10 21.13
CA GLN A 61 -13.38 6.43 20.95
C GLN A 61 -14.16 5.23 20.40
N SER A 62 -13.68 4.58 19.33
CA SER A 62 -14.34 3.40 18.77
C SER A 62 -14.45 2.25 19.77
N LEU A 63 -13.43 2.03 20.61
CA LEU A 63 -13.49 1.03 21.69
C LEU A 63 -14.53 1.36 22.76
N ASP A 64 -14.71 2.64 23.08
CA ASP A 64 -15.62 3.08 24.14
C ASP A 64 -17.09 3.15 23.67
N THR A 65 -17.32 3.44 22.38
CA THR A 65 -18.65 3.70 21.81
C THR A 65 -19.16 2.65 20.84
N PHE A 66 -18.29 1.78 20.35
CA PHE A 66 -18.53 0.87 19.23
C PHE A 66 -18.90 1.58 17.91
N GLU A 67 -18.63 2.88 17.80
CA GLU A 67 -18.74 3.59 16.53
C GLU A 67 -17.61 3.17 15.56
N PRO A 68 -17.88 3.17 14.25
CA PRO A 68 -16.88 2.81 13.24
C PRO A 68 -15.61 3.67 13.32
N LEU A 69 -14.44 3.06 13.13
CA LEU A 69 -13.17 3.78 13.03
C LEU A 69 -13.11 4.60 11.73
N PRO A 70 -12.83 5.91 11.77
CA PRO A 70 -12.69 6.72 10.56
C PRO A 70 -11.44 6.31 9.78
N ILE A 71 -11.60 5.97 8.50
CA ILE A 71 -10.53 5.57 7.58
C ILE A 71 -10.51 6.50 6.36
N PHE A 72 -9.32 6.92 5.96
CA PHE A 72 -9.12 7.84 4.84
C PHE A 72 -9.58 7.23 3.52
N ASP A 73 -10.46 7.93 2.79
CA ASP A 73 -11.12 7.43 1.59
C ASP A 73 -10.46 7.88 0.27
N SER A 74 -9.66 8.95 0.29
CA SER A 74 -9.04 9.49 -0.92
C SER A 74 -7.86 8.64 -1.41
N ALA A 75 -7.38 8.94 -2.63
CA ALA A 75 -6.28 8.20 -3.29
C ALA A 75 -6.56 6.69 -3.43
N SER A 76 -7.82 6.31 -3.69
CA SER A 76 -8.24 4.92 -3.91
C SER A 76 -8.59 4.63 -5.38
N GLU A 77 -8.30 5.53 -6.31
CA GLU A 77 -8.68 5.43 -7.72
C GLU A 77 -7.70 4.57 -8.54
N SER A 78 -6.40 4.72 -8.29
CA SER A 78 -5.35 3.96 -8.99
C SER A 78 -4.58 3.06 -8.03
N VAL A 79 -5.23 1.98 -7.61
CA VAL A 79 -4.71 1.01 -6.63
C VAL A 79 -4.58 -0.39 -7.23
N ILE A 80 -3.84 -1.25 -6.56
CA ILE A 80 -3.67 -2.66 -6.97
C ILE A 80 -4.90 -3.52 -6.68
N PHE A 81 -5.79 -3.05 -5.81
CA PHE A 81 -7.03 -3.75 -5.50
C PHE A 81 -8.06 -3.58 -6.62
N THR A 82 -9.08 -4.41 -6.64
CA THR A 82 -10.15 -4.38 -7.66
C THR A 82 -11.09 -3.19 -7.48
N SER A 83 -11.16 -2.60 -6.27
CA SER A 83 -12.02 -1.46 -5.99
C SER A 83 -11.41 -0.55 -4.90
N GLY A 84 -11.91 0.69 -4.82
CA GLY A 84 -11.59 1.60 -3.73
C GLY A 84 -12.04 1.08 -2.37
N GLU A 85 -13.15 0.33 -2.32
CA GLU A 85 -13.65 -0.29 -1.10
C GLU A 85 -12.67 -1.32 -0.54
N ALA A 86 -12.08 -2.18 -1.39
CA ALA A 86 -11.05 -3.12 -0.98
C ALA A 86 -9.79 -2.40 -0.45
N ASN A 87 -9.42 -1.26 -1.04
CA ASN A 87 -8.32 -0.43 -0.55
C ASN A 87 -8.62 0.16 0.84
N ILE A 88 -9.84 0.63 1.06
CA ILE A 88 -10.26 1.17 2.37
C ILE A 88 -10.33 0.05 3.41
N ALA A 89 -10.80 -1.14 3.05
CA ALA A 89 -10.78 -2.32 3.90
C ALA A 89 -9.34 -2.69 4.30
N TYR A 90 -8.39 -2.68 3.35
CA TYR A 90 -6.98 -2.87 3.64
C TYR A 90 -6.44 -1.84 4.64
N ARG A 91 -6.74 -0.54 4.44
CA ARG A 91 -6.34 0.53 5.35
C ARG A 91 -6.90 0.33 6.75
N PHE A 92 -8.17 -0.06 6.89
CA PHE A 92 -8.76 -0.36 8.19
C PHE A 92 -7.98 -1.48 8.90
N TRP A 93 -7.76 -2.61 8.24
CA TRP A 93 -7.00 -3.70 8.81
C TRP A 93 -5.57 -3.29 9.17
N HIS A 94 -4.90 -2.51 8.31
CA HIS A 94 -3.56 -1.99 8.53
C HIS A 94 -3.50 -1.06 9.75
N ASP A 95 -4.38 -0.08 9.85
CA ASP A 95 -4.42 0.87 10.97
C ASP A 95 -4.72 0.18 12.29
N VAL A 96 -5.67 -0.75 12.32
CA VAL A 96 -5.94 -1.58 13.50
C VAL A 96 -4.71 -2.41 13.87
N THR A 97 -4.00 -2.97 12.90
CA THR A 97 -2.78 -3.74 13.16
C THR A 97 -1.70 -2.86 13.80
N HIS A 98 -1.51 -1.64 13.34
CA HIS A 98 -0.62 -0.66 13.97
C HIS A 98 -0.97 -0.44 15.44
N LEU A 99 -2.24 -0.22 15.73
CA LEU A 99 -2.74 0.05 17.07
C LEU A 99 -2.52 -1.14 18.02
N GLU A 100 -2.92 -2.33 17.61
CA GLU A 100 -2.79 -3.56 18.42
C GLU A 100 -1.34 -3.96 18.68
N ARG A 101 -0.49 -3.80 17.66
CA ARG A 101 0.94 -4.09 17.78
C ARG A 101 1.74 -2.93 18.39
N ARG A 102 1.11 -1.79 18.65
CA ARG A 102 1.74 -0.57 19.18
C ARG A 102 2.89 -0.09 18.29
N ARG A 103 2.69 -0.11 16.99
CA ARG A 103 3.63 0.37 15.98
C ARG A 103 3.15 1.71 15.43
N ASN A 104 3.99 2.72 15.52
CA ASN A 104 3.70 4.04 14.93
C ASN A 104 4.08 4.07 13.43
N PHE A 105 3.87 5.21 12.78
CA PHE A 105 4.10 5.40 11.34
C PHE A 105 5.58 5.72 10.98
N THR A 106 6.55 5.17 11.71
CA THR A 106 7.97 5.23 11.28
C THR A 106 8.24 4.17 10.21
N ASN A 107 9.15 4.46 9.27
CA ASN A 107 9.51 3.53 8.20
C ASN A 107 9.87 2.12 8.72
N ALA A 108 10.54 2.04 9.86
CA ALA A 108 10.87 0.75 10.47
C ALA A 108 9.62 -0.02 10.93
N HIS A 109 8.62 0.66 11.48
CA HIS A 109 7.38 0.04 11.89
C HIS A 109 6.47 -0.28 10.69
N GLU A 110 6.47 0.54 9.64
CA GLU A 110 5.77 0.23 8.39
C GLU A 110 6.31 -1.05 7.75
N LEU A 111 7.64 -1.24 7.74
CA LEU A 111 8.25 -2.48 7.26
C LEU A 111 7.93 -3.69 8.16
N ASP A 112 7.82 -3.50 9.49
CA ASP A 112 7.35 -4.53 10.42
C ASP A 112 5.88 -4.91 10.14
N MET A 113 5.03 -3.91 9.83
CA MET A 113 3.64 -4.16 9.41
C MET A 113 3.56 -4.87 8.06
N ALA A 114 4.37 -4.46 7.09
CA ALA A 114 4.45 -5.15 5.80
C ALA A 114 4.82 -6.63 5.98
N ALA A 115 5.83 -6.93 6.80
CA ALA A 115 6.22 -8.31 7.11
C ALA A 115 5.09 -9.11 7.79
N PHE A 116 4.34 -8.46 8.69
CA PHE A 116 3.19 -9.09 9.34
C PHE A 116 2.07 -9.38 8.33
N HIS A 117 1.70 -8.41 7.48
CA HIS A 117 0.64 -8.60 6.49
C HIS A 117 0.97 -9.69 5.47
N LEU A 118 2.25 -9.80 5.06
CA LEU A 118 2.71 -10.87 4.18
C LEU A 118 2.64 -12.24 4.87
N ALA A 119 2.99 -12.33 6.14
CA ALA A 119 2.87 -13.57 6.90
C ALA A 119 1.40 -13.99 7.08
N GLU A 120 0.48 -13.04 7.30
CA GLU A 120 -0.96 -13.33 7.34
C GLU A 120 -1.48 -13.76 5.96
N ALA A 121 -1.02 -13.13 4.86
CA ALA A 121 -1.35 -13.55 3.51
C ALA A 121 -0.95 -15.00 3.25
N GLU A 122 0.27 -15.40 3.62
CA GLU A 122 0.74 -16.78 3.50
C GLU A 122 -0.11 -17.77 4.32
N LYS A 123 -0.52 -17.41 5.53
CA LYS A 123 -1.41 -18.24 6.36
C LYS A 123 -2.80 -18.43 5.75
N HIS A 124 -3.25 -17.47 4.97
CA HIS A 124 -4.56 -17.50 4.32
C HIS A 124 -4.50 -17.98 2.86
N GLY A 125 -3.38 -18.56 2.46
CA GLY A 125 -3.25 -19.29 1.20
C GLY A 125 -2.65 -18.50 0.04
N LEU A 126 -2.28 -17.23 0.21
CA LEU A 126 -1.51 -16.50 -0.79
C LEU A 126 -0.06 -17.01 -0.76
N GLU A 127 0.26 -17.89 -1.70
CA GLU A 127 1.60 -18.50 -1.74
C GLU A 127 2.69 -17.44 -1.91
N ARG A 128 3.74 -17.55 -1.11
CA ARG A 128 4.92 -16.68 -1.22
C ARG A 128 5.49 -16.67 -2.63
N GLY A 129 5.68 -15.48 -3.20
CA GLY A 129 6.20 -15.29 -4.55
C GLY A 129 5.14 -15.42 -5.64
N SER A 130 3.90 -15.82 -5.35
CA SER A 130 2.76 -15.72 -6.28
C SER A 130 2.47 -14.26 -6.65
N LEU A 131 1.78 -14.02 -7.75
CA LEU A 131 1.49 -12.66 -8.18
C LEU A 131 0.66 -11.85 -7.15
N PRO A 132 -0.41 -12.39 -6.51
CA PRO A 132 -1.12 -11.64 -5.47
C PRO A 132 -0.25 -11.32 -4.24
N TRP A 133 0.63 -12.25 -3.82
CA TRP A 133 1.59 -11.99 -2.76
C TRP A 133 2.59 -10.89 -3.14
N ARG A 134 3.08 -10.90 -4.40
CA ARG A 134 3.99 -9.88 -4.93
C ARG A 134 3.33 -8.51 -5.02
N LEU A 135 2.05 -8.43 -5.38
CA LEU A 135 1.28 -7.19 -5.37
C LEU A 135 1.23 -6.59 -3.97
N LEU A 136 0.90 -7.38 -2.94
CA LEU A 136 0.88 -6.93 -1.56
C LEU A 136 2.27 -6.51 -1.07
N HIS A 137 3.31 -7.29 -1.41
CA HIS A 137 4.69 -6.96 -1.04
C HIS A 137 5.13 -5.64 -1.68
N ALA A 138 4.89 -5.46 -2.98
CA ALA A 138 5.27 -4.27 -3.71
C ALA A 138 4.50 -3.03 -3.21
N ASP A 139 3.24 -3.20 -2.81
CA ASP A 139 2.45 -2.15 -2.19
C ASP A 139 3.01 -1.74 -0.82
N ALA A 140 3.05 -2.66 0.12
CA ALA A 140 3.41 -2.35 1.51
C ALA A 140 4.89 -1.95 1.67
N VAL A 141 5.81 -2.67 1.03
CA VAL A 141 7.26 -2.38 1.13
C VAL A 141 7.65 -1.26 0.17
N GLY A 142 7.12 -1.27 -1.06
CA GLY A 142 7.48 -0.29 -2.08
C GLY A 142 7.10 1.13 -1.71
N GLN A 143 5.89 1.36 -1.26
CA GLN A 143 5.44 2.68 -0.83
C GLN A 143 6.22 3.18 0.40
N THR A 144 6.53 2.30 1.36
CA THR A 144 7.36 2.65 2.52
C THR A 144 8.76 3.08 2.10
N LEU A 145 9.40 2.36 1.17
CA LEU A 145 10.73 2.72 0.66
C LEU A 145 10.69 3.99 -0.19
N HIS A 146 9.65 4.18 -1.02
CA HIS A 146 9.46 5.41 -1.76
C HIS A 146 9.38 6.62 -0.82
N TRP A 147 8.52 6.54 0.20
CA TRP A 147 8.41 7.60 1.22
C TRP A 147 9.73 7.85 1.95
N ALA A 148 10.43 6.78 2.34
CA ALA A 148 11.70 6.90 3.06
C ALA A 148 12.79 7.63 2.26
N ILE A 149 12.75 7.54 0.94
CA ILE A 149 13.76 8.13 0.04
C ILE A 149 13.33 9.51 -0.46
N LEU A 150 12.07 9.67 -0.85
CA LEU A 150 11.60 10.85 -1.58
C LEU A 150 10.76 11.81 -0.73
N HIS A 151 10.28 11.36 0.44
CA HIS A 151 9.39 12.11 1.34
C HIS A 151 8.12 12.64 0.66
N GLU A 152 7.68 11.93 -0.37
CA GLU A 152 6.46 12.21 -1.14
C GLU A 152 5.67 10.91 -1.31
N PHE A 153 4.35 11.00 -1.49
CA PHE A 153 3.55 9.85 -1.87
C PHE A 153 3.72 9.56 -3.37
N VAL A 154 3.57 8.29 -3.72
CA VAL A 154 3.59 7.84 -5.11
C VAL A 154 2.46 8.51 -5.89
N ALA A 155 2.75 9.06 -7.07
CA ALA A 155 1.74 9.75 -7.88
C ALA A 155 0.66 8.82 -8.43
N ASP A 156 1.08 7.63 -8.90
CA ASP A 156 0.20 6.55 -9.34
C ASP A 156 0.66 5.25 -8.70
N GLN A 157 -0.04 4.85 -7.64
CA GLN A 157 0.28 3.69 -6.84
C GLN A 157 0.29 2.40 -7.68
N ARG A 158 -0.70 2.23 -8.55
CA ARG A 158 -0.81 1.03 -9.38
C ARG A 158 0.35 0.91 -10.37
N VAL A 159 0.67 2.00 -11.06
CA VAL A 159 1.80 2.03 -12.01
C VAL A 159 3.10 1.75 -11.29
N PHE A 160 3.34 2.37 -10.14
CA PHE A 160 4.55 2.16 -9.36
C PHE A 160 4.71 0.70 -8.92
N ILE A 161 3.65 0.08 -8.40
CA ILE A 161 3.68 -1.31 -7.96
C ILE A 161 3.91 -2.27 -9.11
N LEU A 162 3.25 -2.07 -10.27
CA LEU A 162 3.48 -2.89 -11.44
C LEU A 162 4.92 -2.75 -11.95
N ASN A 163 5.49 -1.54 -11.94
CA ASN A 163 6.90 -1.34 -12.26
C ASN A 163 7.85 -2.11 -11.31
N ILE A 164 7.52 -2.20 -10.02
CA ILE A 164 8.30 -3.02 -9.08
C ILE A 164 8.27 -4.49 -9.49
N ILE A 165 7.12 -5.01 -9.89
CA ILE A 165 6.96 -6.43 -10.23
C ILE A 165 7.64 -6.76 -11.56
N GLU A 166 7.54 -5.88 -12.55
CA GLU A 166 8.07 -6.10 -13.91
C GLU A 166 9.55 -5.77 -14.05
N PHE A 167 10.06 -4.76 -13.32
CA PHE A 167 11.41 -4.22 -13.51
C PHE A 167 12.25 -4.20 -12.22
N GLY A 168 11.65 -4.52 -11.08
CA GLY A 168 12.29 -4.47 -9.77
C GLY A 168 12.19 -3.13 -9.06
N MET A 169 12.43 -3.16 -7.76
CA MET A 169 12.28 -2.01 -6.85
C MET A 169 13.17 -0.83 -7.25
N GLU A 170 14.42 -1.10 -7.59
CA GLU A 170 15.39 -0.07 -7.99
C GLU A 170 14.92 0.70 -9.23
N ALA A 171 14.48 -0.02 -10.26
CA ALA A 171 14.00 0.58 -11.49
C ALA A 171 12.74 1.44 -11.26
N ALA A 172 11.80 0.96 -10.44
CA ALA A 172 10.60 1.70 -10.09
C ALA A 172 10.91 2.99 -9.32
N LEU A 173 11.82 2.95 -8.36
CA LEU A 173 12.28 4.14 -7.62
C LEU A 173 13.01 5.13 -8.53
N LEU A 174 13.88 4.67 -9.42
CA LEU A 174 14.54 5.53 -10.40
C LEU A 174 13.54 6.20 -11.35
N ALA A 175 12.48 5.50 -11.75
CA ALA A 175 11.41 6.06 -12.55
C ALA A 175 10.68 7.20 -11.82
N GLU A 176 10.34 7.03 -10.54
CA GLU A 176 9.73 8.08 -9.73
C GLU A 176 10.69 9.27 -9.52
N MET A 177 11.97 9.04 -9.27
CA MET A 177 12.97 10.09 -9.19
C MET A 177 13.11 10.88 -10.51
N ALA A 178 13.04 10.21 -11.65
CA ALA A 178 13.05 10.86 -12.97
C ALA A 178 11.80 11.70 -13.18
N ARG A 179 10.61 11.17 -12.81
CA ARG A 179 9.33 11.89 -12.86
C ARG A 179 9.38 13.19 -12.03
N LEU A 180 10.04 13.16 -10.88
CA LEU A 180 10.24 14.32 -10.01
C LEU A 180 11.35 15.26 -10.49
N GLY A 181 12.04 14.95 -11.59
CA GLY A 181 13.17 15.75 -12.11
C GLY A 181 14.44 15.64 -11.27
N LEU A 182 14.52 14.66 -10.38
CA LEU A 182 15.69 14.43 -9.52
C LEU A 182 16.82 13.69 -10.23
N LEU A 183 16.53 13.02 -11.35
CA LEU A 183 17.49 12.34 -12.20
C LEU A 183 17.56 12.98 -13.58
N ARG A 184 18.75 13.01 -14.16
CA ARG A 184 18.91 13.37 -15.58
C ARG A 184 18.43 12.20 -16.45
N PRO A 185 17.68 12.44 -17.55
CA PRO A 185 17.15 11.38 -18.42
C PRO A 185 18.19 10.38 -18.95
N GLN A 186 19.45 10.78 -18.99
CA GLN A 186 20.57 9.96 -19.49
C GLN A 186 21.03 8.84 -18.54
N VAL A 187 20.49 8.77 -17.32
CA VAL A 187 20.92 7.82 -16.28
C VAL A 187 19.99 6.60 -16.20
N LEU A 188 18.90 6.57 -16.95
CA LEU A 188 17.94 5.47 -16.88
C LEU A 188 18.45 4.26 -17.71
N PRO A 189 18.80 3.12 -17.08
CA PRO A 189 19.49 2.02 -17.77
C PRO A 189 18.58 1.18 -18.68
N PHE A 190 17.27 1.41 -18.74
CA PHE A 190 16.31 0.45 -19.28
C PHE A 190 15.55 0.88 -20.54
N GLY A 191 15.86 1.99 -21.17
CA GLY A 191 15.22 2.39 -22.45
C GLY A 191 13.71 2.59 -22.38
N VAL A 192 13.12 2.63 -21.19
CA VAL A 192 11.71 2.88 -20.99
C VAL A 192 11.48 4.39 -20.98
N ASP A 193 10.71 4.87 -21.95
CA ASP A 193 10.35 6.29 -22.05
C ASP A 193 9.23 6.61 -21.04
N PHE A 194 9.60 7.07 -19.86
CA PHE A 194 8.66 7.49 -18.81
C PHE A 194 8.07 8.89 -19.05
N THR A 195 8.43 9.57 -20.14
CA THR A 195 7.99 10.93 -20.42
C THR A 195 6.50 11.04 -20.82
N THR A 196 5.85 9.92 -21.12
CA THR A 196 4.43 9.88 -21.55
C THR A 196 3.43 9.59 -20.42
N ALA A 197 3.89 9.34 -19.20
CA ALA A 197 2.99 9.27 -18.05
C ALA A 197 2.43 10.67 -17.77
N ALA A 198 1.14 10.86 -17.97
CA ALA A 198 0.45 12.12 -17.74
C ALA A 198 0.79 12.68 -16.34
N VAL A 199 1.25 13.91 -16.30
CA VAL A 199 1.52 14.66 -15.07
C VAL A 199 0.19 14.81 -14.32
N ALA A 200 -0.05 13.97 -13.33
CA ALA A 200 -1.16 14.15 -12.42
C ALA A 200 -0.94 15.44 -11.59
N PRO A 201 -1.98 16.21 -11.28
CA PRO A 201 -1.86 17.42 -10.49
C PRO A 201 -1.28 17.10 -9.11
N LYS A 202 -0.36 17.95 -8.66
CA LYS A 202 0.31 17.87 -7.37
C LYS A 202 -0.73 17.85 -6.24
N PRO A 203 -0.74 16.83 -5.34
CA PRO A 203 -1.60 16.86 -4.19
C PRO A 203 -1.25 18.01 -3.24
N PRO A 204 -2.19 18.51 -2.43
CA PRO A 204 -1.95 19.66 -1.54
C PRO A 204 -0.86 19.35 -0.53
N THR A 205 0.04 20.32 -0.33
CA THR A 205 1.27 20.27 0.47
C THR A 205 1.03 20.39 2.00
N GLU A 206 -0.06 19.90 2.54
CA GLU A 206 -0.39 20.08 3.97
C GLU A 206 -0.29 18.82 4.83
N PHE A 207 0.78 18.04 4.66
CA PHE A 207 1.10 16.97 5.62
C PHE A 207 2.58 17.05 5.98
N LEU A 208 2.93 17.97 6.88
CA LEU A 208 4.22 17.97 7.58
C LEU A 208 4.00 17.60 9.06
N PRO A 209 5.01 16.93 9.68
CA PRO A 209 4.91 16.25 10.98
C PRO A 209 4.60 17.18 12.15
#